data_b7115d70d867671503d2d3d1fc149b52
#
_entry.id   b7115d70d867671503d2d3d1fc149b52
#
_cell.length_a   1.000
_cell.length_b   1.000
_cell.length_c   1.000
_cell.angle_alpha   90.00
_cell.angle_beta   90.00
_cell.angle_gamma   90.00
#
_symmetry.space_group_name_H-M   'P 1'
#
loop_
_entity.id
_entity.type
_entity.pdbx_description
1 polymer ?
#
loop_
_entity_poly.entity_id
_entity_poly.type
_entity_poly.pdbx_seq_one_letter_code
_entity_poly.pdbx_strand_id
1 'polypeptide(L)'
;MIIRCALVDDKLNDIQIITNTVFHLCYGTDTTIQITSFQNPADKEIMDSFDMFILDIDMPDLNGFELANKIYIKYPRAIIVFCTMHENLVYDSFRLNAFYFVRKSNLEEDLTYSIKKYLSLHKNNTYLAKTTGGIETIPYDQIIYFEVTHNDMYIHLENNREIRERKSMQKLSVELISMDFIQIGKSFLVNMQHIQKINNRKVFLSNNQIIDIPKTQYSSIYKAFLMFSSR
;
A
#
# COMPACT_ATOMS: atom_id res chain seq x y z
N MET A 1 3.33 -13.77 2.93
CA MET A 1 2.79 -12.66 2.07
C MET A 1 3.31 -12.86 0.65
N ILE A 2 2.47 -12.68 -0.37
CA ILE A 2 2.89 -12.74 -1.78
C ILE A 2 2.93 -11.31 -2.31
N ILE A 3 4.05 -10.92 -2.94
CA ILE A 3 4.26 -9.60 -3.57
C ILE A 3 4.44 -9.83 -5.06
N ARG A 4 3.59 -9.25 -5.90
CA ARG A 4 3.74 -9.29 -7.36
C ARG A 4 4.60 -8.11 -7.79
N CYS A 5 5.75 -8.40 -8.38
CA CYS A 5 6.73 -7.41 -8.78
C CYS A 5 6.94 -7.41 -10.29
N ALA A 6 6.79 -6.26 -10.94
CA ALA A 6 7.24 -6.05 -12.30
C ALA A 6 8.71 -5.57 -12.27
N LEU A 7 9.59 -6.28 -12.97
CA LEU A 7 10.98 -5.89 -13.18
C LEU A 7 11.19 -5.52 -14.65
N VAL A 8 11.55 -4.26 -14.89
CA VAL A 8 11.72 -3.74 -16.26
C VAL A 8 13.16 -3.26 -16.45
N ASP A 9 13.89 -3.92 -17.34
CA ASP A 9 15.30 -3.63 -17.66
C ASP A 9 15.59 -4.19 -19.06
N ASP A 10 16.22 -3.43 -19.94
CA ASP A 10 16.53 -3.86 -21.30
C ASP A 10 17.63 -4.93 -21.37
N LYS A 11 18.41 -5.09 -20.30
CA LYS A 11 19.53 -6.02 -20.20
C LYS A 11 19.14 -7.30 -19.47
N LEU A 12 19.06 -8.41 -20.20
CA LEU A 12 18.71 -9.71 -19.64
C LEU A 12 19.63 -10.12 -18.47
N ASN A 13 20.91 -9.77 -18.54
CA ASN A 13 21.87 -10.08 -17.48
C ASN A 13 21.51 -9.35 -16.17
N ASP A 14 21.10 -8.09 -16.24
CA ASP A 14 20.69 -7.31 -15.08
C ASP A 14 19.38 -7.86 -14.48
N ILE A 15 18.42 -8.23 -15.33
CA ILE A 15 17.19 -8.95 -14.92
C ILE A 15 17.54 -10.20 -14.11
N GLN A 16 18.47 -11.02 -14.60
CA GLN A 16 18.86 -12.26 -13.91
C GLN A 16 19.53 -11.97 -12.56
N ILE A 17 20.45 -11.02 -12.51
CA ILE A 17 21.15 -10.63 -11.27
C ILE A 17 20.15 -10.10 -10.23
N ILE A 18 19.28 -9.16 -10.62
CA ILE A 18 18.28 -8.56 -9.73
C ILE A 18 17.32 -9.64 -9.22
N THR A 19 16.82 -10.51 -10.12
CA THR A 19 15.91 -11.60 -9.77
C THR A 19 16.54 -12.54 -8.76
N ASN A 20 17.77 -12.99 -8.98
CA ASN A 20 18.48 -13.89 -8.08
C ASN A 20 18.71 -13.21 -6.71
N THR A 21 19.12 -11.95 -6.69
CA THR A 21 19.32 -11.19 -5.45
C THR A 21 18.02 -11.09 -4.64
N VAL A 22 16.90 -10.76 -5.29
CA VAL A 22 15.57 -10.71 -4.63
C VAL A 22 15.18 -12.07 -4.06
N PHE A 23 15.38 -13.15 -4.80
CA PHE A 23 15.09 -14.50 -4.30
C PHE A 23 15.94 -14.88 -3.09
N HIS A 24 17.24 -14.56 -3.11
CA HIS A 24 18.12 -14.79 -1.96
C HIS A 24 17.67 -14.02 -0.73
N LEU A 25 17.27 -12.76 -0.87
CA LEU A 25 16.79 -11.91 0.23
C LEU A 25 15.48 -12.41 0.85
N CYS A 26 14.65 -13.09 0.08
CA CYS A 26 13.38 -13.65 0.56
C CYS A 26 13.51 -15.09 1.06
N TYR A 27 14.63 -15.75 0.83
CA TYR A 27 14.84 -17.13 1.23
C TYR A 27 14.75 -17.30 2.76
N GLY A 28 13.95 -18.26 3.22
CA GLY A 28 13.73 -18.50 4.66
C GLY A 28 12.84 -17.45 5.35
N THR A 29 12.19 -16.56 4.61
CA THR A 29 11.20 -15.63 5.14
C THR A 29 9.76 -16.07 4.82
N ASP A 30 8.76 -15.54 5.54
CA ASP A 30 7.34 -15.77 5.23
C ASP A 30 6.85 -14.97 4.03
N THR A 31 7.76 -14.39 3.24
CA THR A 31 7.44 -13.52 2.10
C THR A 31 7.91 -14.16 0.80
N THR A 32 7.02 -14.25 -0.17
CA THR A 32 7.31 -14.69 -1.54
C THR A 32 7.17 -13.50 -2.48
N ILE A 33 8.22 -13.18 -3.26
CA ILE A 33 8.13 -12.18 -4.32
C ILE A 33 8.02 -12.93 -5.66
N GLN A 34 6.91 -12.69 -6.37
CA GLN A 34 6.68 -13.20 -7.73
C GLN A 34 7.12 -12.13 -8.72
N ILE A 35 8.23 -12.36 -9.42
CA ILE A 35 8.78 -11.42 -10.40
C ILE A 35 8.27 -11.78 -11.80
N THR A 36 7.66 -10.80 -12.47
CA THR A 36 7.42 -10.81 -13.91
C THR A 36 8.39 -9.82 -14.54
N SER A 37 9.28 -10.29 -15.41
CA SER A 37 10.32 -9.46 -16.02
C SER A 37 9.95 -9.05 -17.44
N PHE A 38 10.33 -7.83 -17.81
CA PHE A 38 10.10 -7.22 -19.11
C PHE A 38 11.40 -6.59 -19.61
N GLN A 39 11.80 -6.93 -20.85
CA GLN A 39 12.94 -6.30 -21.51
C GLN A 39 12.55 -5.08 -22.35
N ASN A 40 11.28 -5.01 -22.73
CA ASN A 40 10.76 -3.88 -23.50
C ASN A 40 9.87 -3.00 -22.60
N PRO A 41 10.25 -1.72 -22.33
CA PRO A 41 9.46 -0.84 -21.50
C PRO A 41 8.10 -0.43 -22.11
N ALA A 42 7.84 -0.79 -23.37
CA ALA A 42 6.57 -0.55 -24.06
C ALA A 42 5.57 -1.72 -23.95
N ASP A 43 5.93 -2.82 -23.27
CA ASP A 43 5.05 -3.96 -23.09
C ASP A 43 3.80 -3.56 -22.30
N LYS A 44 2.62 -3.92 -22.82
CA LYS A 44 1.34 -3.50 -22.23
C LYS A 44 1.08 -4.15 -20.89
N GLU A 45 1.59 -5.33 -20.67
CA GLU A 45 1.46 -6.13 -19.45
C GLU A 45 2.15 -5.46 -18.25
N ILE A 46 3.11 -4.54 -18.49
CA ILE A 46 3.69 -3.71 -17.40
C ILE A 46 2.61 -2.86 -16.72
N MET A 47 1.57 -2.51 -17.47
CA MET A 47 0.44 -1.74 -16.95
C MET A 47 -0.60 -2.61 -16.23
N ASP A 48 -0.32 -3.88 -15.96
CA ASP A 48 -1.14 -4.70 -15.08
C ASP A 48 -0.92 -4.32 -13.60
N SER A 49 -1.79 -4.82 -12.74
CA SER A 49 -1.71 -4.50 -11.30
C SER A 49 -0.58 -5.29 -10.64
N PHE A 50 0.53 -4.62 -10.37
CA PHE A 50 1.64 -5.11 -9.54
C PHE A 50 1.69 -4.36 -8.21
N ASP A 51 2.22 -5.03 -7.18
CA ASP A 51 2.40 -4.43 -5.85
C ASP A 51 3.66 -3.57 -5.80
N MET A 52 4.67 -3.90 -6.63
CA MET A 52 5.94 -3.20 -6.73
C MET A 52 6.43 -3.20 -8.17
N PHE A 53 7.11 -2.13 -8.55
CA PHE A 53 7.81 -2.01 -9.83
C PHE A 53 9.28 -1.72 -9.55
N ILE A 54 10.18 -2.52 -10.13
CA ILE A 54 11.62 -2.27 -10.18
C ILE A 54 11.94 -1.86 -11.61
N LEU A 55 12.39 -0.63 -11.81
CA LEU A 55 12.57 -0.04 -13.14
C LEU A 55 14.02 0.41 -13.32
N ASP A 56 14.68 -0.06 -14.40
CA ASP A 56 15.88 0.65 -14.84
C ASP A 56 15.50 2.02 -15.41
N ILE A 57 16.40 2.98 -15.30
CA ILE A 57 16.20 4.34 -15.82
C ILE A 57 16.67 4.42 -17.27
N ASP A 58 17.82 3.82 -17.58
CA ASP A 58 18.50 3.96 -18.88
C ASP A 58 18.10 2.81 -19.82
N MET A 59 16.91 2.93 -20.37
CA MET A 59 16.37 1.99 -21.36
C MET A 59 16.13 2.69 -22.70
N PRO A 60 16.31 1.98 -23.84
CA PRO A 60 15.99 2.52 -25.16
C PRO A 60 14.47 2.80 -25.28
N ASP A 61 14.12 3.75 -26.15
CA ASP A 61 12.75 4.13 -26.54
C ASP A 61 11.90 4.79 -25.46
N LEU A 62 11.91 4.30 -24.22
CA LEU A 62 11.16 4.83 -23.09
C LEU A 62 11.99 4.69 -21.83
N ASN A 63 12.46 5.81 -21.27
CA ASN A 63 13.24 5.76 -20.04
C ASN A 63 12.37 5.44 -18.82
N GLY A 64 13.02 4.95 -17.74
CA GLY A 64 12.33 4.52 -16.54
C GLY A 64 11.52 5.62 -15.83
N PHE A 65 11.91 6.89 -15.94
CA PHE A 65 11.15 8.01 -15.36
C PHE A 65 9.84 8.25 -16.12
N GLU A 66 9.86 8.14 -17.45
CA GLU A 66 8.64 8.26 -18.26
C GLU A 66 7.69 7.09 -18.02
N LEU A 67 8.24 5.88 -17.89
CA LEU A 67 7.45 4.70 -17.54
C LEU A 67 6.83 4.85 -16.14
N ALA A 68 7.59 5.32 -15.15
CA ALA A 68 7.11 5.59 -13.81
C ALA A 68 5.95 6.59 -13.80
N ASN A 69 6.05 7.67 -14.57
CA ASN A 69 4.96 8.64 -14.71
C ASN A 69 3.68 7.99 -15.27
N LYS A 70 3.79 7.14 -16.30
CA LYS A 70 2.64 6.42 -16.86
C LYS A 70 2.00 5.50 -15.82
N ILE A 71 2.85 4.80 -15.03
CA ILE A 71 2.39 3.92 -13.94
C ILE A 71 1.66 4.76 -12.88
N TYR A 72 2.20 5.90 -12.42
CA TYR A 72 1.56 6.75 -11.42
C TYR A 72 0.24 7.36 -11.88
N ILE A 73 0.09 7.67 -13.18
CA ILE A 73 -1.19 8.13 -13.73
C ILE A 73 -2.28 7.06 -13.56
N LYS A 74 -1.94 5.79 -13.79
CA LYS A 74 -2.89 4.68 -13.68
C LYS A 74 -3.03 4.18 -12.23
N TYR A 75 -1.91 4.14 -11.51
CA TYR A 75 -1.78 3.63 -10.15
C TYR A 75 -1.07 4.66 -9.26
N PRO A 76 -1.77 5.67 -8.72
CA PRO A 76 -1.14 6.75 -7.94
C PRO A 76 -0.39 6.29 -6.68
N ARG A 77 -0.66 5.08 -6.21
CA ARG A 77 -0.02 4.47 -5.03
C ARG A 77 0.98 3.37 -5.38
N ALA A 78 1.37 3.26 -6.64
CA ALA A 78 2.35 2.25 -7.06
C ALA A 78 3.67 2.42 -6.28
N ILE A 79 4.23 1.32 -5.83
CA ILE A 79 5.56 1.30 -5.21
C ILE A 79 6.58 1.18 -6.33
N ILE A 80 7.31 2.27 -6.62
CA ILE A 80 8.33 2.30 -7.65
C ILE A 80 9.71 2.38 -7.03
N VAL A 81 10.55 1.42 -7.39
CA VAL A 81 11.96 1.33 -7.04
C VAL A 81 12.77 1.51 -8.33
N PHE A 82 13.55 2.56 -8.43
CA PHE A 82 14.51 2.67 -9.53
C PHE A 82 15.75 1.84 -9.24
N CYS A 83 16.27 1.13 -10.25
CA CYS A 83 17.46 0.30 -10.14
C CYS A 83 18.38 0.55 -11.34
N THR A 84 19.44 1.33 -11.17
CA THR A 84 20.27 1.81 -12.29
C THR A 84 21.74 1.91 -11.93
N MET A 85 22.60 1.94 -12.98
CA MET A 85 24.02 2.28 -12.83
C MET A 85 24.28 3.79 -12.69
N HIS A 86 23.30 4.64 -13.02
CA HIS A 86 23.45 6.10 -13.05
C HIS A 86 23.09 6.73 -11.70
N GLU A 87 24.03 6.73 -10.74
CA GLU A 87 23.83 7.24 -9.38
C GLU A 87 23.52 8.75 -9.31
N ASN A 88 23.95 9.52 -10.31
CA ASN A 88 23.65 10.96 -10.42
C ASN A 88 22.18 11.28 -10.63
N LEU A 89 21.38 10.30 -11.07
CA LEU A 89 19.94 10.45 -11.30
C LEU A 89 19.07 10.30 -10.02
N VAL A 90 19.70 10.06 -8.87
CA VAL A 90 18.99 9.91 -7.59
C VAL A 90 18.13 11.13 -7.25
N TYR A 91 18.61 12.34 -7.55
CA TYR A 91 17.83 13.56 -7.30
C TYR A 91 16.57 13.68 -8.15
N ASP A 92 16.61 13.18 -9.39
CA ASP A 92 15.44 13.19 -10.26
C ASP A 92 14.40 12.16 -9.82
N SER A 93 14.82 11.04 -9.22
CA SER A 93 13.91 10.05 -8.66
C SER A 93 13.06 10.60 -7.50
N PHE A 94 13.61 11.50 -6.68
CA PHE A 94 12.87 12.16 -5.61
C PHE A 94 11.72 13.04 -6.11
N ARG A 95 11.87 13.67 -7.28
CA ARG A 95 10.81 14.49 -7.90
C ARG A 95 9.59 13.66 -8.29
N LEU A 96 9.77 12.37 -8.52
CA LEU A 96 8.72 11.40 -8.87
C LEU A 96 8.16 10.65 -7.67
N ASN A 97 8.51 11.05 -6.43
CA ASN A 97 8.10 10.33 -5.22
C ASN A 97 8.44 8.83 -5.26
N ALA A 98 9.58 8.47 -5.85
CA ALA A 98 10.05 7.09 -5.88
C ALA A 98 10.12 6.52 -4.46
N PHE A 99 9.70 5.28 -4.30
CA PHE A 99 9.76 4.60 -3.02
C PHE A 99 11.19 4.39 -2.55
N TYR A 100 12.09 4.01 -3.48
CA TYR A 100 13.50 3.83 -3.23
C TYR A 100 14.31 3.95 -4.53
N PHE A 101 15.63 4.18 -4.36
CA PHE A 101 16.60 4.19 -5.44
C PHE A 101 17.69 3.17 -5.12
N VAL A 102 17.88 2.20 -6.02
CA VAL A 102 18.85 1.11 -5.92
C VAL A 102 19.97 1.35 -6.92
N ARG A 103 21.20 1.38 -6.44
CA ARG A 103 22.39 1.42 -7.28
C ARG A 103 22.75 0.00 -7.71
N LYS A 104 22.85 -0.24 -9.00
CA LYS A 104 23.32 -1.54 -9.50
C LYS A 104 24.75 -1.85 -9.03
N SER A 105 25.56 -0.83 -8.73
CA SER A 105 26.89 -0.95 -8.13
C SER A 105 26.88 -1.47 -6.68
N ASN A 106 25.76 -1.31 -5.95
CA ASN A 106 25.58 -1.75 -4.57
C ASN A 106 24.24 -2.50 -4.38
N LEU A 107 23.93 -3.39 -5.32
CA LEU A 107 22.63 -3.99 -5.53
C LEU A 107 22.08 -4.69 -4.29
N GLU A 108 22.88 -5.57 -3.67
CA GLU A 108 22.42 -6.41 -2.55
C GLU A 108 22.02 -5.58 -1.34
N GLU A 109 22.86 -4.59 -0.97
CA GLU A 109 22.60 -3.73 0.19
C GLU A 109 21.37 -2.85 -0.05
N ASP A 110 21.30 -2.17 -1.21
CA ASP A 110 20.22 -1.24 -1.54
C ASP A 110 18.88 -1.98 -1.73
N LEU A 111 18.86 -3.17 -2.38
CA LEU A 111 17.66 -4.00 -2.47
C LEU A 111 17.22 -4.54 -1.11
N THR A 112 18.17 -4.98 -0.28
CA THR A 112 17.87 -5.42 1.09
C THR A 112 17.14 -4.33 1.86
N TYR A 113 17.65 -3.10 1.79
CA TYR A 113 17.02 -1.97 2.46
C TYR A 113 15.64 -1.66 1.88
N SER A 114 15.52 -1.61 0.57
CA SER A 114 14.26 -1.36 -0.14
C SER A 114 13.18 -2.37 0.24
N ILE A 115 13.51 -3.67 0.19
CA ILE A 115 12.57 -4.76 0.53
C ILE A 115 12.22 -4.71 2.02
N LYS A 116 13.19 -4.52 2.93
CA LYS A 116 12.91 -4.38 4.36
C LYS A 116 12.02 -3.17 4.66
N LYS A 117 12.24 -2.05 3.99
CA LYS A 117 11.39 -0.86 4.10
C LYS A 117 9.97 -1.17 3.63
N TYR A 118 9.82 -1.82 2.46
CA TYR A 118 8.52 -2.26 1.96
C TYR A 118 7.81 -3.18 2.95
N LEU A 119 8.50 -4.22 3.42
CA LEU A 119 7.96 -5.18 4.39
C LEU A 119 7.58 -4.51 5.72
N SER A 120 8.36 -3.55 6.20
CA SER A 120 8.05 -2.83 7.44
C SER A 120 6.78 -2.01 7.32
N LEU A 121 6.51 -1.41 6.16
CA LEU A 121 5.27 -0.69 5.88
C LEU A 121 4.07 -1.65 5.78
N HIS A 122 4.31 -2.90 5.34
CA HIS A 122 3.25 -3.90 5.15
C HIS A 122 3.14 -4.92 6.30
N LYS A 123 4.19 -5.09 7.15
CA LYS A 123 4.12 -5.91 8.36
C LYS A 123 3.08 -5.41 9.37
N ASN A 124 2.82 -4.10 9.35
CA ASN A 124 1.78 -3.49 10.16
C ASN A 124 0.44 -3.35 9.39
N ASN A 125 0.31 -3.97 8.20
CA ASN A 125 -0.90 -3.84 7.38
C ASN A 125 -2.00 -4.84 7.79
N THR A 126 -1.87 -5.44 8.97
CA THR A 126 -2.85 -6.37 9.51
C THR A 126 -3.26 -5.97 10.92
N TYR A 127 -4.54 -6.08 11.20
CA TYR A 127 -5.10 -5.98 12.53
C TYR A 127 -5.11 -7.34 13.22
N LEU A 128 -4.66 -7.40 14.47
CA LEU A 128 -4.69 -8.62 15.28
C LEU A 128 -5.95 -8.61 16.16
N ALA A 129 -7.03 -9.21 15.67
CA ALA A 129 -8.29 -9.31 16.40
C ALA A 129 -8.21 -10.40 17.48
N LYS A 130 -8.53 -10.04 18.72
CA LYS A 130 -8.66 -10.99 19.82
C LYS A 130 -10.08 -11.50 19.91
N THR A 131 -10.31 -12.70 19.48
CA THR A 131 -11.63 -13.36 19.49
C THR A 131 -11.71 -14.41 20.60
N THR A 132 -12.90 -14.95 20.86
CA THR A 132 -13.10 -16.07 21.78
C THR A 132 -12.38 -17.35 21.31
N GLY A 133 -12.08 -17.47 20.00
CA GLY A 133 -11.36 -18.60 19.41
C GLY A 133 -9.85 -18.42 19.31
N GLY A 134 -9.29 -17.29 19.77
CA GLY A 134 -7.87 -16.98 19.68
C GLY A 134 -7.56 -15.63 19.03
N ILE A 135 -6.39 -15.53 18.39
CA ILE A 135 -5.96 -14.32 17.66
C ILE A 135 -6.14 -14.56 16.16
N GLU A 136 -6.86 -13.65 15.50
CA GLU A 136 -7.03 -13.66 14.06
C GLU A 136 -6.32 -12.48 13.44
N THR A 137 -5.58 -12.71 12.35
CA THR A 137 -4.88 -11.68 11.58
C THR A 137 -5.76 -11.24 10.41
N ILE A 138 -6.11 -9.96 10.36
CA ILE A 138 -7.02 -9.38 9.37
C ILE A 138 -6.27 -8.28 8.61
N PRO A 139 -6.11 -8.37 7.28
CA PRO A 139 -5.59 -7.28 6.48
C PRO A 139 -6.43 -6.00 6.64
N TYR A 140 -5.78 -4.84 6.81
CA TYR A 140 -6.52 -3.57 6.99
C TYR A 140 -7.37 -3.20 5.78
N ASP A 141 -6.96 -3.56 4.59
CA ASP A 141 -7.70 -3.33 3.35
C ASP A 141 -9.02 -4.11 3.29
N GLN A 142 -9.15 -5.22 4.03
CA GLN A 142 -10.41 -5.96 4.17
C GLN A 142 -11.35 -5.39 5.23
N ILE A 143 -10.86 -4.46 6.06
CA ILE A 143 -11.64 -3.85 7.14
C ILE A 143 -12.31 -2.59 6.59
N ILE A 144 -13.64 -2.59 6.53
CA ILE A 144 -14.43 -1.44 6.09
C ILE A 144 -14.52 -0.39 7.21
N TYR A 145 -14.89 -0.82 8.41
CA TYR A 145 -14.94 0.03 9.59
C TYR A 145 -14.98 -0.78 10.87
N PHE A 146 -14.64 -0.11 11.96
CA PHE A 146 -14.87 -0.57 13.32
C PHE A 146 -16.05 0.18 13.90
N GLU A 147 -16.94 -0.53 14.58
CA GLU A 147 -18.03 0.04 15.35
C GLU A 147 -17.85 -0.30 16.82
N VAL A 148 -17.91 0.71 17.68
CA VAL A 148 -17.80 0.52 19.14
C VAL A 148 -19.11 0.90 19.79
N THR A 149 -19.75 -0.09 20.42
CA THR A 149 -20.99 0.07 21.18
C THR A 149 -20.75 -0.37 22.62
N HIS A 150 -20.81 0.56 23.57
CA HIS A 150 -20.44 0.35 24.98
C HIS A 150 -18.98 -0.13 25.12
N ASN A 151 -18.76 -1.39 25.48
CA ASN A 151 -17.44 -2.01 25.63
C ASN A 151 -17.12 -3.06 24.56
N ASP A 152 -18.02 -3.25 23.63
CA ASP A 152 -17.86 -4.18 22.52
C ASP A 152 -17.49 -3.43 21.24
N MET A 153 -16.53 -3.95 20.52
CA MET A 153 -16.09 -3.49 19.23
C MET A 153 -16.43 -4.55 18.19
N TYR A 154 -16.99 -4.12 17.09
CA TYR A 154 -17.31 -4.95 15.94
C TYR A 154 -16.46 -4.52 14.76
N ILE A 155 -15.80 -5.47 14.12
CA ILE A 155 -14.96 -5.28 12.94
C ILE A 155 -15.75 -5.72 11.74
N HIS A 156 -16.14 -4.81 10.87
CA HIS A 156 -16.93 -5.08 9.67
C HIS A 156 -16.03 -5.25 8.46
N LEU A 157 -16.11 -6.42 7.79
CA LEU A 157 -15.23 -6.81 6.69
C LEU A 157 -15.95 -6.79 5.33
N GLU A 158 -15.19 -6.71 4.23
CA GLU A 158 -15.71 -6.70 2.85
C GLU A 158 -16.62 -7.90 2.49
N ASN A 159 -16.32 -9.05 3.06
CA ASN A 159 -17.12 -10.28 2.82
C ASN A 159 -18.41 -10.37 3.66
N ASN A 160 -18.88 -9.24 4.20
CA ASN A 160 -19.99 -9.14 5.14
C ASN A 160 -19.80 -9.94 6.45
N ARG A 161 -18.57 -10.29 6.77
CA ARG A 161 -18.21 -10.93 8.02
C ARG A 161 -18.02 -9.88 9.09
N GLU A 162 -18.47 -10.19 10.30
CA GLU A 162 -18.31 -9.37 11.48
C GLU A 162 -17.54 -10.14 12.54
N ILE A 163 -16.57 -9.47 13.18
CA ILE A 163 -15.77 -10.04 14.25
C ILE A 163 -15.94 -9.15 15.48
N ARG A 164 -16.29 -9.77 16.62
CA ARG A 164 -16.42 -9.08 17.90
C ARG A 164 -15.13 -9.17 18.70
N GLU A 165 -14.67 -8.03 19.19
CA GLU A 165 -13.56 -7.90 20.14
C GLU A 165 -13.95 -6.96 21.28
N ARG A 166 -13.38 -7.13 22.47
CA ARG A 166 -13.60 -6.21 23.57
C ARG A 166 -12.50 -5.14 23.60
N LYS A 167 -12.81 -3.96 23.07
CA LYS A 167 -11.87 -2.83 22.95
C LYS A 167 -12.61 -1.49 22.95
N SER A 168 -12.03 -0.47 23.58
CA SER A 168 -12.60 0.88 23.53
C SER A 168 -12.13 1.67 22.32
N MET A 169 -12.96 2.62 21.85
CA MET A 169 -12.62 3.53 20.74
C MET A 169 -11.30 4.27 20.98
N GLN A 170 -11.04 4.73 22.21
CA GLN A 170 -9.81 5.45 22.54
C GLN A 170 -8.55 4.60 22.29
N LYS A 171 -8.56 3.34 22.72
CA LYS A 171 -7.43 2.42 22.47
C LYS A 171 -7.25 2.15 20.98
N LEU A 172 -8.37 1.91 20.28
CA LEU A 172 -8.37 1.65 18.85
C LEU A 172 -7.84 2.84 18.05
N SER A 173 -8.29 4.06 18.35
CA SER A 173 -7.87 5.28 17.65
C SER A 173 -6.38 5.55 17.80
N VAL A 174 -5.79 5.27 18.97
CA VAL A 174 -4.33 5.40 19.18
C VAL A 174 -3.56 4.36 18.38
N GLU A 175 -4.04 3.12 18.35
CA GLU A 175 -3.41 2.02 17.65
C GLU A 175 -3.39 2.25 16.12
N LEU A 176 -4.44 2.86 15.58
CA LEU A 176 -4.64 3.05 14.15
C LEU A 176 -4.36 4.48 13.66
N ILE A 177 -3.69 5.33 14.47
CA ILE A 177 -3.47 6.74 14.16
C ILE A 177 -2.64 6.97 12.89
N SER A 178 -1.76 6.04 12.56
CA SER A 178 -0.90 6.09 11.36
C SER A 178 -1.51 5.40 10.14
N MET A 179 -2.68 4.80 10.29
CA MET A 179 -3.40 4.09 9.25
C MET A 179 -4.44 5.01 8.59
N ASP A 180 -4.90 4.64 7.41
CA ASP A 180 -5.90 5.41 6.65
C ASP A 180 -7.32 5.30 7.25
N PHE A 181 -7.45 5.34 8.58
CA PHE A 181 -8.71 5.32 9.29
C PHE A 181 -9.09 6.71 9.80
N ILE A 182 -10.39 7.02 9.75
CA ILE A 182 -10.94 8.28 10.27
C ILE A 182 -12.07 8.02 11.24
N GLN A 183 -12.01 8.69 12.41
CA GLN A 183 -13.07 8.56 13.41
C GLN A 183 -14.27 9.44 13.06
N ILE A 184 -15.47 8.85 13.05
CA ILE A 184 -16.75 9.50 12.82
C ILE A 184 -17.61 9.34 14.08
N GLY A 185 -17.93 10.47 14.69
CA GLY A 185 -18.64 10.46 15.98
C GLY A 185 -17.81 9.80 17.08
N LYS A 186 -18.51 9.12 18.00
CA LYS A 186 -17.89 8.42 19.13
C LYS A 186 -17.79 6.91 18.89
N SER A 187 -18.49 6.39 17.89
CA SER A 187 -18.73 4.97 17.72
C SER A 187 -18.07 4.35 16.48
N PHE A 188 -17.67 5.14 15.49
CA PHE A 188 -17.16 4.59 14.23
C PHE A 188 -15.72 5.00 13.97
N LEU A 189 -14.90 4.06 13.53
CA LEU A 189 -13.58 4.31 12.96
C LEU A 189 -13.56 3.68 11.55
N VAL A 190 -13.59 4.52 10.53
CA VAL A 190 -13.85 4.14 9.13
C VAL A 190 -12.57 4.12 8.34
N ASN A 191 -12.35 3.07 7.57
CA ASN A 191 -11.27 3.01 6.61
C ASN A 191 -11.59 3.90 5.39
N MET A 192 -10.77 4.91 5.14
CA MET A 192 -11.00 5.87 4.05
C MET A 192 -10.95 5.23 2.67
N GLN A 193 -10.28 4.07 2.52
CA GLN A 193 -10.24 3.31 1.26
C GLN A 193 -11.63 2.80 0.85
N HIS A 194 -12.50 2.56 1.83
CA HIS A 194 -13.87 2.06 1.61
C HIS A 194 -14.93 3.18 1.52
N ILE A 195 -14.52 4.46 1.58
CA ILE A 195 -15.44 5.58 1.39
C ILE A 195 -15.66 5.77 -0.12
N GLN A 196 -16.88 5.53 -0.58
CA GLN A 196 -17.28 5.79 -1.98
C GLN A 196 -17.57 7.26 -2.22
N LYS A 197 -18.24 7.92 -1.27
CA LYS A 197 -18.57 9.36 -1.34
C LYS A 197 -18.92 9.91 0.04
N ILE A 198 -18.76 11.23 0.16
CA ILE A 198 -19.29 12.02 1.28
C ILE A 198 -20.28 13.03 0.71
N ASN A 199 -21.53 12.99 1.15
CA ASN A 199 -22.58 13.91 0.72
C ASN A 199 -23.56 14.18 1.86
N ASN A 200 -24.04 15.43 2.00
CA ASN A 200 -25.06 15.85 2.99
C ASN A 200 -24.75 15.34 4.41
N ARG A 201 -23.50 15.47 4.85
CA ARG A 201 -23.00 14.96 6.15
C ARG A 201 -23.19 13.46 6.35
N LYS A 202 -23.14 12.70 5.29
CA LYS A 202 -23.18 11.24 5.30
C LYS A 202 -21.98 10.69 4.56
N VAL A 203 -21.39 9.63 5.13
CA VAL A 203 -20.38 8.81 4.48
C VAL A 203 -21.06 7.58 3.92
N PHE A 204 -20.83 7.30 2.65
CA PHE A 204 -21.33 6.10 1.96
C PHE A 204 -20.17 5.13 1.77
N LEU A 205 -20.30 3.92 2.28
CA LEU A 205 -19.25 2.90 2.27
C LEU A 205 -19.47 1.86 1.18
N SER A 206 -18.42 1.11 0.86
CA SER A 206 -18.40 0.06 -0.18
C SER A 206 -19.41 -1.06 0.06
N ASN A 207 -19.76 -1.34 1.31
CA ASN A 207 -20.79 -2.32 1.69
C ASN A 207 -22.20 -1.74 1.77
N ASN A 208 -22.46 -0.56 1.19
CA ASN A 208 -23.72 0.19 1.23
C ASN A 208 -24.11 0.72 2.62
N GLN A 209 -23.26 0.58 3.65
CA GLN A 209 -23.49 1.22 4.95
C GLN A 209 -23.39 2.75 4.80
N ILE A 210 -24.28 3.45 5.52
CA ILE A 210 -24.29 4.92 5.57
C ILE A 210 -24.07 5.35 7.01
N ILE A 211 -23.08 6.22 7.24
CA ILE A 211 -22.74 6.75 8.55
C ILE A 211 -22.95 8.25 8.56
N ASP A 212 -23.71 8.76 9.54
CA ASP A 212 -23.96 10.19 9.72
C ASP A 212 -22.73 10.88 10.36
N ILE A 213 -22.29 11.99 9.75
CA ILE A 213 -21.19 12.81 10.27
C ILE A 213 -21.76 13.87 11.21
N PRO A 214 -21.32 13.94 12.47
CA PRO A 214 -21.67 15.03 13.36
C PRO A 214 -21.34 16.40 12.75
N LYS A 215 -22.23 17.40 12.93
CA LYS A 215 -22.06 18.74 12.36
C LYS A 215 -20.70 19.36 12.67
N THR A 216 -20.21 19.13 13.88
CA THR A 216 -18.92 19.66 14.38
C THR A 216 -17.70 19.00 13.73
N GLN A 217 -17.84 17.80 13.16
CA GLN A 217 -16.74 17.04 12.55
C GLN A 217 -16.74 17.09 11.03
N TYR A 218 -17.81 17.61 10.40
CA TYR A 218 -17.97 17.53 8.94
C TYR A 218 -16.80 18.14 8.15
N SER A 219 -16.39 19.36 8.52
CA SER A 219 -15.31 20.06 7.81
C SER A 219 -13.97 19.35 7.90
N SER A 220 -13.62 18.81 9.08
CA SER A 220 -12.35 18.08 9.30
C SER A 220 -12.34 16.74 8.58
N ILE A 221 -13.45 15.99 8.63
CA ILE A 221 -13.57 14.69 7.95
C ILE A 221 -13.53 14.87 6.43
N TYR A 222 -14.26 15.86 5.90
CA TYR A 222 -14.27 16.14 4.46
C TYR A 222 -12.88 16.54 3.94
N LYS A 223 -12.18 17.42 4.68
CA LYS A 223 -10.79 17.81 4.35
C LYS A 223 -9.83 16.62 4.39
N ALA A 224 -9.93 15.77 5.43
CA ALA A 224 -9.09 14.58 5.54
C ALA A 224 -9.33 13.60 4.38
N PHE A 225 -10.59 13.41 3.98
CA PHE A 225 -10.93 12.55 2.84
C PHE A 225 -10.43 13.11 1.51
N LEU A 226 -10.51 14.44 1.28
CA LEU A 226 -9.94 15.07 0.09
C LEU A 226 -8.41 14.88 0.03
N MET A 227 -7.71 15.09 1.16
CA MET A 227 -6.27 14.87 1.23
C MET A 227 -5.90 13.40 1.01
N PHE A 228 -6.71 12.47 1.48
CA PHE A 228 -6.54 11.05 1.24
C PHE A 228 -6.74 10.70 -0.24
N SER A 229 -7.80 11.23 -0.88
CA SER A 229 -8.14 10.95 -2.29
C SER A 229 -7.18 11.60 -3.30
N SER A 230 -6.36 12.56 -2.84
CA SER A 230 -5.36 13.24 -3.68
C SER A 230 -3.94 12.65 -3.57
N ARG A 231 -3.77 11.60 -2.76
CA ARG A 231 -2.51 10.84 -2.65
C ARG A 231 -2.43 9.79 -3.76
#